data_e497bb7750088ab977ae325cc1180ceb
#
_entry.id   e497bb7750088ab977ae325cc1180ceb
#
_cell.length_a   1.000
_cell.length_b   1.000
_cell.length_c   1.000
_cell.angle_alpha   90.00
_cell.angle_beta   90.00
_cell.angle_gamma   90.00
#
_symmetry.space_group_name_H-M   'P 1'
#
loop_
_entity.id
_entity.type
_entity.pdbx_description
1 polymer ?
#
loop_
_entity_poly.entity_id
_entity_poly.type
_entity_poly.pdbx_seq_one_letter_code
_entity_poly.pdbx_strand_id
1 'polypeptide(L)'
;FSIFHSQLLHPCVNPAIPGKINAVMKMKLQTPAVFALGAAGYAALELLWRGRTHWTMALTGGAVLVGLRRLRRRVHEESPLSRCLCGAACITAAEYVVGCTVNRHFRLRVWDYSHEFGNVQGQICPKYAVLWTLLAAPIMLPK
;
A
#
# COMPACT_ATOMS: atom_id res chain seq x y z
N PHE A 1 40.78 -36.66 49.83
CA PHE A 1 42.11 -36.35 49.27
C PHE A 1 41.96 -35.82 47.88
N SER A 2 42.26 -34.52 47.74
CA SER A 2 42.68 -33.72 46.56
C SER A 2 41.88 -33.89 45.27
N ILE A 3 40.94 -33.11 44.98
CA ILE A 3 40.96 -31.82 44.32
C ILE A 3 42.05 -31.71 43.24
N PHE A 4 41.67 -31.85 42.00
CA PHE A 4 42.38 -31.18 40.92
C PHE A 4 41.41 -30.52 39.91
N HIS A 5 41.45 -29.28 39.96
CA HIS A 5 40.76 -28.28 39.15
C HIS A 5 41.28 -28.34 37.71
N SER A 6 40.44 -28.52 36.76
CA SER A 6 40.80 -28.29 35.36
C SER A 6 39.77 -27.38 34.72
N GLN A 7 40.07 -26.12 34.77
CA GLN A 7 39.43 -25.07 33.99
C GLN A 7 39.78 -25.31 32.51
N LEU A 8 38.89 -25.87 31.74
CA LEU A 8 39.01 -25.89 30.30
C LEU A 8 38.36 -24.61 29.74
N LEU A 9 39.24 -23.77 29.24
CA LEU A 9 39.00 -22.59 28.44
C LEU A 9 37.94 -22.84 27.35
N HIS A 10 36.79 -22.25 27.50
CA HIS A 10 35.88 -22.07 26.37
C HIS A 10 36.42 -20.95 25.50
N PRO A 11 36.67 -21.17 24.21
CA PRO A 11 36.92 -20.06 23.30
C PRO A 11 35.62 -19.27 23.15
N CYS A 12 35.68 -17.99 23.47
CA CYS A 12 34.67 -17.00 23.12
C CYS A 12 34.48 -16.98 21.61
N VAL A 13 33.52 -17.74 21.11
CA VAL A 13 33.00 -17.54 19.77
C VAL A 13 32.06 -16.35 19.86
N ASN A 14 32.54 -15.21 19.44
CA ASN A 14 31.79 -14.02 19.30
C ASN A 14 30.88 -14.18 18.06
N PRO A 15 29.54 -14.32 18.19
CA PRO A 15 28.67 -14.33 17.04
C PRO A 15 28.47 -12.88 16.58
N ALA A 16 29.49 -12.38 15.86
CA ALA A 16 29.39 -11.10 15.20
C ALA A 16 28.41 -11.21 14.03
N ILE A 17 27.34 -10.42 14.12
CA ILE A 17 26.60 -9.76 13.05
C ILE A 17 25.55 -10.58 12.27
N PRO A 18 24.30 -10.56 12.76
CA PRO A 18 23.19 -10.38 11.84
C PRO A 18 22.38 -9.08 12.08
N GLY A 19 22.93 -8.13 12.86
CA GLY A 19 22.16 -6.93 13.27
C GLY A 19 21.97 -5.86 12.18
N LYS A 20 22.81 -5.80 11.16
CA LYS A 20 22.77 -4.70 10.18
C LYS A 20 21.78 -4.90 9.03
N ILE A 21 21.48 -6.13 8.63
CA ILE A 21 20.53 -6.39 7.54
C ILE A 21 19.08 -6.14 8.01
N ASN A 22 18.78 -6.42 9.26
CA ASN A 22 17.45 -6.16 9.84
C ASN A 22 17.16 -4.66 10.09
N ALA A 23 18.17 -3.83 10.20
CA ALA A 23 18.01 -2.38 10.40
C ALA A 23 17.52 -1.67 9.11
N VAL A 24 17.95 -2.12 7.94
CA VAL A 24 17.53 -1.56 6.65
C VAL A 24 16.08 -1.93 6.34
N MET A 25 15.62 -3.14 6.69
CA MET A 25 14.22 -3.56 6.51
C MET A 25 13.25 -2.95 7.53
N LYS A 26 13.74 -2.38 8.63
CA LYS A 26 12.95 -1.65 9.64
C LYS A 26 12.91 -0.15 9.43
N MET A 27 13.33 0.37 8.30
CA MET A 27 13.10 1.77 7.99
C MET A 27 11.59 2.03 7.99
N LYS A 28 11.09 2.62 9.08
CA LYS A 28 9.74 3.19 9.13
C LYS A 28 9.73 4.33 8.12
N LEU A 29 9.38 4.03 6.88
CA LEU A 29 9.19 5.07 5.86
C LEU A 29 8.29 6.15 6.46
N GLN A 30 8.79 7.37 6.51
CA GLN A 30 8.01 8.51 7.01
C GLN A 30 6.81 8.75 6.09
N THR A 31 5.75 9.30 6.62
CA THR A 31 4.50 9.53 5.87
C THR A 31 4.71 10.28 4.54
N PRO A 32 5.58 11.30 4.45
CA PRO A 32 5.87 11.96 3.16
C PRO A 32 6.49 11.04 2.12
N ALA A 33 7.41 10.17 2.53
CA ALA A 33 8.03 9.20 1.61
C ALA A 33 7.03 8.16 1.11
N VAL A 34 6.12 7.70 1.97
CA VAL A 34 5.01 6.81 1.59
C VAL A 34 4.07 7.50 0.61
N PHE A 35 3.74 8.76 0.87
CA PHE A 35 2.92 9.56 -0.04
C PHE A 35 3.60 9.70 -1.40
N ALA A 36 4.87 10.08 -1.44
CA ALA A 36 5.63 10.22 -2.70
C ALA A 36 5.70 8.90 -3.48
N LEU A 37 5.90 7.77 -2.78
CA LEU A 37 5.89 6.44 -3.39
C LEU A 37 4.52 6.11 -4.00
N GLY A 38 3.44 6.38 -3.30
CA GLY A 38 2.08 6.18 -3.80
C GLY A 38 1.75 7.07 -4.99
N ALA A 39 2.16 8.34 -4.93
CA ALA A 39 1.97 9.29 -6.01
C ALA A 39 2.71 8.87 -7.29
N ALA A 40 3.99 8.54 -7.18
CA ALA A 40 4.81 8.09 -8.30
C ALA A 40 4.35 6.73 -8.84
N GLY A 41 4.04 5.78 -7.96
CA GLY A 41 3.58 4.44 -8.34
C GLY A 41 2.24 4.48 -9.09
N TYR A 42 1.28 5.28 -8.61
CA TYR A 42 -0.01 5.41 -9.28
C TYR A 42 0.11 6.13 -10.63
N ALA A 43 0.89 7.22 -10.69
CA ALA A 43 1.15 7.91 -11.95
C ALA A 43 1.84 6.99 -12.98
N ALA A 44 2.81 6.18 -12.56
CA ALA A 44 3.46 5.20 -13.42
C ALA A 44 2.46 4.14 -13.90
N LEU A 45 1.58 3.63 -13.03
CA LEU A 45 0.55 2.67 -13.39
C LEU A 45 -0.40 3.25 -14.47
N GLU A 46 -0.85 4.49 -14.30
CA GLU A 46 -1.71 5.16 -15.30
C GLU A 46 -1.00 5.37 -16.65
N LEU A 47 0.28 5.78 -16.61
CA LEU A 47 1.06 5.95 -17.84
C LEU A 47 1.21 4.64 -18.59
N LEU A 48 1.47 3.52 -17.88
CA LEU A 48 1.57 2.19 -18.47
C LEU A 48 0.23 1.68 -19.02
N TRP A 49 -0.86 1.98 -18.33
CA TRP A 49 -2.19 1.46 -18.70
C TRP A 49 -2.90 2.32 -19.74
N ARG A 50 -2.82 3.66 -19.61
CA ARG A 50 -3.61 4.62 -20.38
C ARG A 50 -2.78 5.54 -21.25
N GLY A 51 -1.44 5.48 -21.14
CA GLY A 51 -0.51 6.37 -21.85
C GLY A 51 -0.56 7.84 -21.40
N ARG A 52 -1.35 8.14 -20.38
CA ARG A 52 -1.53 9.51 -19.86
C ARG A 52 -1.91 9.47 -18.38
N THR A 53 -1.51 10.49 -17.63
CA THR A 53 -1.92 10.69 -16.23
C THR A 53 -2.24 12.17 -16.01
N HIS A 54 -2.86 12.45 -14.87
CA HIS A 54 -3.15 13.81 -14.41
C HIS A 54 -2.60 13.98 -13.00
N TRP A 55 -2.12 15.17 -12.64
CA TRP A 55 -1.50 15.43 -11.34
C TRP A 55 -2.42 15.07 -10.14
N THR A 56 -3.75 15.22 -10.30
CA THR A 56 -4.72 14.81 -9.27
C THR A 56 -4.65 13.32 -8.97
N MET A 57 -4.31 12.49 -9.96
CA MET A 57 -4.20 11.04 -9.78
C MET A 57 -2.94 10.67 -9.00
N ALA A 58 -1.85 11.41 -9.20
CA ALA A 58 -0.66 11.27 -8.37
C ALA A 58 -0.97 11.61 -6.89
N LEU A 59 -1.67 12.72 -6.64
CA LEU A 59 -2.10 13.09 -5.28
C LEU A 59 -3.01 12.02 -4.67
N THR A 60 -3.96 11.51 -5.46
CA THR A 60 -4.86 10.44 -5.03
C THR A 60 -4.09 9.17 -4.66
N GLY A 61 -3.15 8.73 -5.51
CA GLY A 61 -2.32 7.57 -5.25
C GLY A 61 -1.48 7.71 -3.98
N GLY A 62 -0.92 8.90 -3.75
CA GLY A 62 -0.20 9.23 -2.51
C GLY A 62 -1.09 9.14 -1.27
N ALA A 63 -2.26 9.77 -1.31
CA ALA A 63 -3.22 9.76 -0.20
C ALA A 63 -3.76 8.34 0.08
N VAL A 64 -4.09 7.60 -0.97
CA VAL A 64 -4.55 6.21 -0.89
C VAL A 64 -3.49 5.33 -0.24
N LEU A 65 -2.23 5.38 -0.66
CA LEU A 65 -1.18 4.52 -0.08
C LEU A 65 -0.96 4.82 1.41
N VAL A 66 -1.01 6.08 1.82
CA VAL A 66 -0.96 6.47 3.24
C VAL A 66 -2.18 5.94 3.99
N GLY A 67 -3.38 6.03 3.38
CA GLY A 67 -4.62 5.50 3.92
C GLY A 67 -4.58 3.99 4.12
N LEU A 68 -4.17 3.23 3.10
CA LEU A 68 -4.02 1.77 3.15
C LEU A 68 -3.02 1.34 4.22
N ARG A 69 -1.90 2.03 4.36
CA ARG A 69 -0.92 1.74 5.41
C ARG A 69 -1.50 1.93 6.81
N ARG A 70 -2.34 2.95 7.02
CA ARG A 70 -3.05 3.17 8.29
C ARG A 70 -4.12 2.13 8.52
N LEU A 71 -4.92 1.84 7.47
CA LEU A 71 -5.98 0.85 7.51
C LEU A 71 -5.43 -0.54 7.85
N ARG A 72 -4.33 -0.98 7.21
CA ARG A 72 -3.68 -2.27 7.49
C ARG A 72 -3.40 -2.48 8.98
N ARG A 73 -2.98 -1.43 9.70
CA ARG A 73 -2.71 -1.51 11.14
C ARG A 73 -3.97 -1.72 11.98
N ARG A 74 -5.13 -1.29 11.47
CA ARG A 74 -6.43 -1.42 12.16
C ARG A 74 -7.07 -2.79 11.91
N VAL A 75 -6.86 -3.34 10.72
CA VAL A 75 -7.48 -4.60 10.28
C VAL A 75 -6.50 -5.78 10.28
N HIS A 76 -5.39 -5.70 11.03
CA HIS A 76 -4.33 -6.71 10.98
C HIS A 76 -4.76 -8.07 11.55
N GLU A 77 -5.75 -8.11 12.45
CA GLU A 77 -6.34 -9.33 13.01
C GLU A 77 -7.39 -9.97 12.08
N GLU A 78 -7.84 -9.26 11.07
CA GLU A 78 -8.83 -9.76 10.13
C GLU A 78 -8.25 -10.81 9.18
N SER A 79 -9.15 -11.61 8.58
CA SER A 79 -8.77 -12.59 7.57
C SER A 79 -8.08 -11.91 6.36
N PRO A 80 -7.19 -12.62 5.64
CA PRO A 80 -6.51 -12.07 4.47
C PRO A 80 -7.46 -11.49 3.43
N LEU A 81 -8.58 -12.17 3.18
CA LEU A 81 -9.60 -11.70 2.24
C LEU A 81 -10.28 -10.42 2.74
N SER A 82 -10.69 -10.40 4.01
CA SER A 82 -11.30 -9.21 4.63
C SER A 82 -10.37 -8.00 4.54
N ARG A 83 -9.09 -8.19 4.79
CA ARG A 83 -8.08 -7.13 4.67
C ARG A 83 -8.00 -6.56 3.24
N CYS A 84 -7.96 -7.43 2.23
CA CYS A 84 -7.94 -7.00 0.83
C CYS A 84 -9.23 -6.27 0.43
N LEU A 85 -10.39 -6.77 0.86
CA LEU A 85 -11.68 -6.12 0.61
C LEU A 85 -11.79 -4.74 1.28
N CYS A 86 -11.32 -4.60 2.52
CA CYS A 86 -11.22 -3.31 3.19
C CYS A 86 -10.30 -2.34 2.43
N GLY A 87 -9.19 -2.84 1.90
CA GLY A 87 -8.27 -2.08 1.06
C GLY A 87 -8.95 -1.60 -0.23
N ALA A 88 -9.63 -2.51 -0.93
CA ALA A 88 -10.39 -2.19 -2.15
C ALA A 88 -11.48 -1.15 -1.88
N ALA A 89 -12.24 -1.30 -0.80
CA ALA A 89 -13.27 -0.34 -0.41
C ALA A 89 -12.67 1.05 -0.14
N CYS A 90 -11.49 1.11 0.50
CA CYS A 90 -10.78 2.36 0.73
C CYS A 90 -10.37 3.04 -0.59
N ILE A 91 -9.83 2.28 -1.55
CA ILE A 91 -9.45 2.79 -2.88
C ILE A 91 -10.68 3.28 -3.63
N THR A 92 -11.72 2.45 -3.71
CA THR A 92 -12.98 2.77 -4.42
C THR A 92 -13.66 4.01 -3.84
N ALA A 93 -13.67 4.16 -2.50
CA ALA A 93 -14.22 5.35 -1.86
C ALA A 93 -13.41 6.61 -2.20
N ALA A 94 -12.07 6.52 -2.19
CA ALA A 94 -11.20 7.63 -2.59
C ALA A 94 -11.43 8.00 -4.06
N GLU A 95 -11.50 7.01 -4.96
CA GLU A 95 -11.79 7.20 -6.38
C GLU A 95 -13.15 7.89 -6.59
N TYR A 96 -14.18 7.46 -5.86
CA TYR A 96 -15.49 8.09 -5.95
C TYR A 96 -15.47 9.56 -5.51
N VAL A 97 -14.85 9.87 -4.37
CA VAL A 97 -14.74 11.25 -3.85
C VAL A 97 -13.96 12.13 -4.83
N VAL A 98 -12.79 11.65 -5.30
CA VAL A 98 -11.98 12.39 -6.28
C VAL A 98 -12.71 12.53 -7.60
N GLY A 99 -13.41 11.48 -8.07
CA GLY A 99 -14.20 11.52 -9.29
C GLY A 99 -15.33 12.53 -9.21
N CYS A 100 -16.08 12.56 -8.13
CA CYS A 100 -17.12 13.57 -7.93
C CYS A 100 -16.57 14.99 -7.91
N THR A 101 -15.39 15.19 -7.32
CA THR A 101 -14.74 16.49 -7.24
C THR A 101 -14.10 16.88 -8.57
N VAL A 102 -13.21 16.04 -9.11
CA VAL A 102 -12.36 16.37 -10.26
C VAL A 102 -13.14 16.26 -11.56
N ASN A 103 -13.87 15.16 -11.78
CA ASN A 103 -14.55 14.92 -13.05
C ASN A 103 -15.89 15.64 -13.13
N ARG A 104 -16.68 15.65 -12.06
CA ARG A 104 -18.04 16.21 -12.08
C ARG A 104 -18.06 17.69 -11.72
N HIS A 105 -17.46 18.06 -10.57
CA HIS A 105 -17.50 19.46 -10.13
C HIS A 105 -16.58 20.34 -10.98
N PHE A 106 -15.30 19.97 -11.13
CA PHE A 106 -14.35 20.72 -11.97
C PHE A 106 -14.41 20.37 -13.47
N ARG A 107 -15.21 19.36 -13.86
CA ARG A 107 -15.43 18.94 -15.26
C ARG A 107 -14.15 18.58 -16.02
N LEU A 108 -13.10 18.11 -15.31
CA LEU A 108 -11.81 17.80 -15.94
C LEU A 108 -11.82 16.49 -16.75
N ARG A 109 -12.81 15.60 -16.54
CA ARG A 109 -12.97 14.30 -17.24
C ARG A 109 -11.68 13.49 -17.31
N VAL A 110 -10.99 13.36 -16.19
CA VAL A 110 -9.73 12.61 -16.12
C VAL A 110 -9.97 11.14 -16.43
N TRP A 111 -11.11 10.59 -15.99
CA TRP A 111 -11.63 9.27 -16.38
C TRP A 111 -13.16 9.30 -16.46
N ASP A 112 -13.71 8.29 -17.13
CA ASP A 112 -15.16 8.13 -17.27
C ASP A 112 -15.49 6.65 -17.42
N TYR A 113 -16.25 6.10 -16.47
CA TYR A 113 -16.73 4.70 -16.47
C TYR A 113 -18.22 4.60 -16.83
N SER A 114 -18.82 5.64 -17.42
CA SER A 114 -20.27 5.65 -17.75
C SER A 114 -20.69 4.51 -18.65
N HIS A 115 -19.78 3.95 -19.45
CA HIS A 115 -20.02 2.79 -20.31
C HIS A 115 -19.76 1.45 -19.64
N GLU A 116 -19.23 1.42 -18.42
CA GLU A 116 -18.96 0.16 -17.70
C GLU A 116 -20.21 -0.30 -16.96
N PHE A 117 -20.41 -1.63 -16.95
CA PHE A 117 -21.54 -2.24 -16.23
C PHE A 117 -21.51 -1.91 -14.74
N GLY A 118 -22.69 -1.58 -14.18
CA GLY A 118 -22.85 -1.30 -12.76
C GLY A 118 -22.09 -0.06 -12.26
N ASN A 119 -21.72 0.85 -13.15
CA ASN A 119 -21.05 2.07 -12.74
C ASN A 119 -21.96 2.96 -11.86
N VAL A 120 -21.33 3.69 -10.95
CA VAL A 120 -21.98 4.70 -10.11
C VAL A 120 -21.53 6.08 -10.60
N GLN A 121 -22.44 6.76 -11.28
CA GLN A 121 -22.25 8.12 -11.81
C GLN A 121 -21.02 8.27 -12.73
N GLY A 122 -20.58 7.17 -13.36
CA GLY A 122 -19.39 7.15 -14.23
C GLY A 122 -18.06 7.26 -13.47
N GLN A 123 -18.06 7.24 -12.12
CA GLN A 123 -16.86 7.47 -11.33
C GLN A 123 -16.23 6.17 -10.81
N ILE A 124 -17.03 5.19 -10.46
CA ILE A 124 -16.60 3.86 -9.99
C ILE A 124 -17.43 2.77 -10.66
N CYS A 125 -16.88 1.56 -10.76
CA CYS A 125 -17.63 0.39 -11.23
C CYS A 125 -17.08 -0.91 -10.63
N PRO A 126 -17.86 -2.03 -10.64
CA PRO A 126 -17.46 -3.31 -10.07
C PRO A 126 -16.18 -3.89 -10.67
N LYS A 127 -15.98 -3.72 -11.96
CA LYS A 127 -14.79 -4.18 -12.69
C LYS A 127 -13.49 -3.64 -12.07
N TYR A 128 -13.44 -2.34 -11.84
CA TYR A 128 -12.27 -1.70 -11.21
C TYR A 128 -12.19 -1.98 -9.71
N ALA A 129 -13.32 -2.13 -9.01
CA ALA A 129 -13.31 -2.53 -7.60
C ALA A 129 -12.65 -3.89 -7.39
N VAL A 130 -12.84 -4.85 -8.32
CA VAL A 130 -12.11 -6.14 -8.31
C VAL A 130 -10.61 -5.92 -8.53
N LEU A 131 -10.23 -5.09 -9.51
CA LEU A 131 -8.82 -4.76 -9.74
C LEU A 131 -8.17 -4.09 -8.53
N TRP A 132 -8.91 -3.23 -7.82
CA TRP A 132 -8.44 -2.61 -6.58
C TRP A 132 -8.21 -3.62 -5.47
N THR A 133 -8.96 -4.72 -5.42
CA THR A 133 -8.72 -5.81 -4.48
C THR A 133 -7.37 -6.47 -4.74
N LEU A 134 -7.02 -6.72 -5.99
CA LEU A 134 -5.72 -7.28 -6.38
C LEU A 134 -4.59 -6.29 -6.11
N LEU A 135 -4.80 -5.01 -6.41
CA LEU A 135 -3.80 -3.96 -6.19
C LEU A 135 -3.57 -3.70 -4.69
N ALA A 136 -4.59 -3.85 -3.85
CA ALA A 136 -4.47 -3.72 -2.40
C ALA A 136 -3.71 -4.88 -1.75
N ALA A 137 -3.74 -6.07 -2.34
CA ALA A 137 -3.18 -7.29 -1.75
C ALA A 137 -1.71 -7.16 -1.30
N PRO A 138 -0.76 -6.68 -2.13
CA PRO A 138 0.64 -6.55 -1.71
C PRO A 138 0.85 -5.58 -0.55
N ILE A 139 -0.10 -4.67 -0.32
CA ILE A 139 -0.04 -3.68 0.77
C ILE A 139 -0.73 -4.22 2.03
N MET A 140 -1.84 -4.93 1.85
CA MET A 140 -2.70 -5.37 2.95
C MET A 140 -2.32 -6.73 3.54
N LEU A 141 -1.70 -7.63 2.75
CA LEU A 141 -1.37 -9.00 3.18
C LEU A 141 -0.12 -9.12 4.06
N PRO A 142 0.98 -8.37 3.87
CA PRO A 142 2.17 -8.54 4.69
C PRO A 142 1.85 -8.37 6.18
N LYS A 143 2.41 -9.29 7.02
CA LYS A 143 2.32 -9.21 8.49
C LYS A 143 3.31 -8.20 9.05
#